data_1656289be4789a98c569f91faa7dc393
#
_entry.id   1656289be4789a98c569f91faa7dc393
#
_cell.length_a   1.000
_cell.length_b   1.000
_cell.length_c   1.000
_cell.angle_alpha   90.00
_cell.angle_beta   90.00
_cell.angle_gamma   90.00
#
_symmetry.space_group_name_H-M   'P 1'
#
loop_
_entity.id
_entity.type
_entity.pdbx_description
1 polymer ?
#
loop_
_entity_poly.entity_id
_entity_poly.type
_entity_poly.pdbx_seq_one_letter_code
_entity_poly.pdbx_strand_id
1 'polypeptide(L)'
;MEKIKFDNVLPDVFAGKPDLQSDVWKRELDFSKGKKYLIEADSGRGKSTFCSYIIGYRKDYSGKIMFDDVDARNMNIKIWTDARRFNLSYVFQELRLFPELTAFENVEIKNRLTKFKSKEDISRWFERLGIADKKDEKVRFMSFGQQQRVAMMRALAQPFDFIIADEPISHLDDGNSRTMGKIMEEEAESQGAGIIMTSIGKHIEMQYDSILKL
;
A
#
# COMPACT_ATOMS: atom_id res chain seq x y z
N MET A 1 10.75 11.19 3.31
CA MET A 1 10.54 10.24 4.44
C MET A 1 11.49 9.07 4.22
N GLU A 2 12.47 8.91 5.13
CA GLU A 2 13.51 7.87 4.96
C GLU A 2 13.19 6.61 5.77
N LYS A 3 12.39 6.77 6.85
CA LYS A 3 12.10 5.67 7.75
C LYS A 3 10.74 5.78 8.43
N ILE A 4 10.10 4.61 8.63
CA ILE A 4 8.95 4.44 9.51
C ILE A 4 9.39 3.50 10.64
N LYS A 5 9.36 3.98 11.89
CA LYS A 5 9.73 3.18 13.06
C LYS A 5 8.50 2.84 13.89
N PHE A 6 8.38 1.57 14.25
CA PHE A 6 7.47 1.07 15.27
C PHE A 6 8.30 0.81 16.54
N ASP A 7 7.94 1.47 17.63
CA ASP A 7 8.60 1.31 18.92
C ASP A 7 7.60 0.78 19.94
N ASN A 8 7.67 -0.52 20.21
CA ASN A 8 6.80 -1.24 21.13
C ASN A 8 5.29 -1.02 20.88
N VAL A 9 4.90 -0.92 19.61
CA VAL A 9 3.50 -0.69 19.21
C VAL A 9 2.64 -1.90 19.54
N LEU A 10 1.53 -1.69 20.22
CA LEU A 10 0.51 -2.69 20.47
C LEU A 10 -0.88 -2.09 20.21
N PRO A 11 -1.68 -2.63 19.26
CA PRO A 11 -3.06 -2.25 19.07
C PRO A 11 -3.89 -2.48 20.34
N ASP A 12 -4.76 -1.54 20.70
CA ASP A 12 -5.62 -1.65 21.90
C ASP A 12 -6.48 -2.93 21.90
N VAL A 13 -6.90 -3.37 20.71
CA VAL A 13 -7.65 -4.63 20.51
C VAL A 13 -6.87 -5.88 20.94
N PHE A 14 -5.55 -5.80 21.04
CA PHE A 14 -4.67 -6.89 21.49
C PHE A 14 -4.11 -6.70 22.90
N ALA A 15 -4.48 -5.62 23.61
CA ALA A 15 -3.94 -5.32 24.94
C ALA A 15 -4.18 -6.45 25.98
N GLY A 16 -5.31 -7.17 25.85
CA GLY A 16 -5.66 -8.30 26.72
C GLY A 16 -5.13 -9.67 26.27
N LYS A 17 -4.27 -9.77 25.26
CA LYS A 17 -3.73 -11.04 24.76
C LYS A 17 -2.29 -11.23 25.25
N PRO A 18 -2.06 -12.01 26.34
CA PRO A 18 -0.71 -12.18 26.90
C PRO A 18 0.23 -12.95 25.97
N ASP A 19 -0.27 -13.90 25.21
CA ASP A 19 0.51 -14.81 24.36
C ASP A 19 0.59 -14.35 22.88
N LEU A 20 0.50 -13.04 22.62
CA LEU A 20 0.61 -12.50 21.28
C LEU A 20 2.04 -12.67 20.74
N GLN A 21 2.23 -13.70 19.90
CA GLN A 21 3.46 -13.89 19.17
C GLN A 21 3.42 -13.07 17.89
N SER A 22 4.37 -12.14 17.74
CA SER A 22 4.46 -11.27 16.57
C SER A 22 5.88 -10.74 16.43
N ASP A 23 6.34 -10.62 15.19
CA ASP A 23 7.61 -9.96 14.87
C ASP A 23 7.44 -8.43 14.78
N VAL A 24 6.20 -7.93 14.82
CA VAL A 24 5.86 -6.51 14.65
C VAL A 24 5.36 -5.90 15.97
N TRP A 25 4.37 -6.55 16.62
CA TRP A 25 3.77 -6.00 17.83
C TRP A 25 4.69 -6.17 19.04
N LYS A 26 4.79 -5.12 19.87
CA LYS A 26 5.70 -5.06 21.05
C LYS A 26 7.17 -5.26 20.69
N ARG A 27 7.57 -4.86 19.48
CA ARG A 27 8.97 -4.91 19.02
C ARG A 27 9.42 -3.51 18.60
N GLU A 28 10.73 -3.32 18.55
CA GLU A 28 11.34 -2.22 17.83
C GLU A 28 11.59 -2.69 16.38
N LEU A 29 11.01 -1.98 15.42
CA LEU A 29 11.08 -2.34 14.02
C LEU A 29 11.18 -1.09 13.16
N ASP A 30 12.13 -1.09 12.25
CA ASP A 30 12.36 -0.02 11.28
C ASP A 30 12.03 -0.49 9.87
N PHE A 31 11.15 0.25 9.19
CA PHE A 31 10.94 0.16 7.75
C PHE A 31 11.73 1.27 7.07
N SER A 32 12.76 0.91 6.30
CA SER A 32 13.64 1.86 5.61
C SER A 32 13.21 2.04 4.16
N LYS A 33 13.33 3.25 3.66
CA LYS A 33 13.14 3.56 2.24
C LYS A 33 14.06 2.69 1.38
N GLY A 34 13.60 2.28 0.19
CA GLY A 34 14.34 1.41 -0.72
C GLY A 34 14.34 -0.07 -0.34
N LYS A 35 13.70 -0.46 0.78
CA LYS A 35 13.60 -1.86 1.22
C LYS A 35 12.21 -2.44 0.98
N LYS A 36 12.13 -3.77 0.81
CA LYS A 36 10.91 -4.52 0.52
C LYS A 36 10.57 -5.43 1.70
N TYR A 37 9.40 -5.24 2.28
CA TYR A 37 8.92 -5.96 3.46
C TYR A 37 7.64 -6.72 3.15
N LEU A 38 7.59 -8.00 3.56
CA LEU A 38 6.38 -8.81 3.54
C LEU A 38 5.90 -9.02 4.98
N ILE A 39 4.64 -8.68 5.24
CA ILE A 39 3.97 -8.88 6.52
C ILE A 39 2.96 -10.00 6.35
N GLU A 40 3.29 -11.18 6.86
CA GLU A 40 2.42 -12.35 6.80
C GLU A 40 1.58 -12.47 8.06
N ALA A 41 0.31 -12.75 7.88
CA ALA A 41 -0.56 -13.10 8.99
C ALA A 41 -1.85 -13.74 8.50
N ASP A 42 -2.41 -14.62 9.32
CA ASP A 42 -3.77 -15.14 9.12
C ASP A 42 -4.82 -14.02 9.16
N SER A 43 -6.03 -14.33 8.70
CA SER A 43 -7.16 -13.40 8.81
C SER A 43 -7.41 -13.01 10.27
N GLY A 44 -7.72 -11.73 10.50
CA GLY A 44 -8.02 -11.22 11.84
C GLY A 44 -6.80 -10.97 12.75
N ARG A 45 -5.58 -11.14 12.27
CA ARG A 45 -4.34 -10.91 13.04
C ARG A 45 -3.85 -9.46 13.04
N GLY A 46 -4.56 -8.53 12.40
CA GLY A 46 -4.26 -7.10 12.48
C GLY A 46 -3.53 -6.50 11.29
N LYS A 47 -3.48 -7.16 10.10
CA LYS A 47 -2.85 -6.62 8.87
C LYS A 47 -3.41 -5.25 8.48
N SER A 48 -4.72 -5.14 8.32
CA SER A 48 -5.35 -3.86 7.96
C SER A 48 -5.24 -2.82 9.09
N THR A 49 -5.11 -3.27 10.35
CA THR A 49 -4.80 -2.38 11.49
C THR A 49 -3.38 -1.83 11.35
N PHE A 50 -2.40 -2.68 11.06
CA PHE A 50 -1.02 -2.28 10.79
C PHE A 50 -0.94 -1.25 9.66
N CYS A 51 -1.56 -1.55 8.52
CA CYS A 51 -1.63 -0.62 7.39
C CYS A 51 -2.32 0.70 7.78
N SER A 52 -3.43 0.63 8.54
CA SER A 52 -4.17 1.81 8.99
C SER A 52 -3.37 2.73 9.91
N TYR A 53 -2.45 2.18 10.69
CA TYR A 53 -1.53 2.97 11.52
C TYR A 53 -0.51 3.71 10.66
N ILE A 54 0.08 3.05 9.67
CA ILE A 54 1.08 3.68 8.78
C ILE A 54 0.45 4.85 7.99
N ILE A 55 -0.79 4.70 7.52
CA ILE A 55 -1.46 5.78 6.78
C ILE A 55 -2.20 6.77 7.68
N GLY A 56 -2.11 6.61 9.02
CA GLY A 56 -2.69 7.53 10.00
C GLY A 56 -4.21 7.54 10.06
N TYR A 57 -4.87 6.42 9.72
CA TYR A 57 -6.33 6.26 9.83
C TYR A 57 -6.77 5.87 11.23
N ARG A 58 -5.90 5.21 11.98
CA ARG A 58 -6.13 4.77 13.36
C ARG A 58 -5.02 5.26 14.28
N LYS A 59 -5.36 5.46 15.58
CA LYS A 59 -4.43 5.94 16.62
C LYS A 59 -4.60 5.17 17.94
N ASP A 60 -5.39 4.11 17.94
CA ASP A 60 -5.72 3.25 19.08
C ASP A 60 -4.64 2.19 19.30
N TYR A 61 -3.47 2.64 19.75
CA TYR A 61 -2.31 1.81 20.09
C TYR A 61 -1.51 2.40 21.24
N SER A 62 -0.83 1.54 21.99
CA SER A 62 0.27 1.91 22.88
C SER A 62 1.61 1.86 22.13
N GLY A 63 2.68 2.38 22.74
CA GLY A 63 3.98 2.54 22.08
C GLY A 63 4.05 3.78 21.19
N LYS A 64 4.96 3.82 20.21
CA LYS A 64 5.17 4.96 19.32
C LYS A 64 5.31 4.52 17.87
N ILE A 65 4.80 5.31 16.96
CA ILE A 65 5.07 5.21 15.52
C ILE A 65 5.72 6.52 15.09
N MET A 66 6.94 6.42 14.55
CA MET A 66 7.71 7.57 14.10
C MET A 66 7.84 7.56 12.59
N PHE A 67 7.71 8.72 11.99
CA PHE A 67 8.02 9.00 10.59
C PHE A 67 9.24 9.91 10.58
N ASP A 68 10.40 9.35 10.26
CA ASP A 68 11.70 9.96 10.55
C ASP A 68 11.75 10.36 12.04
N ASP A 69 11.86 11.65 12.36
CA ASP A 69 11.91 12.16 13.73
C ASP A 69 10.54 12.64 14.27
N VAL A 70 9.46 12.45 13.52
CA VAL A 70 8.11 12.93 13.89
C VAL A 70 7.23 11.81 14.40
N ASP A 71 6.76 11.92 15.65
CA ASP A 71 5.75 11.00 16.19
C ASP A 71 4.41 11.20 15.46
N ALA A 72 3.82 10.08 14.99
CA ALA A 72 2.53 10.05 14.29
C ALA A 72 1.40 10.77 15.06
N ARG A 73 1.46 10.77 16.40
CA ARG A 73 0.49 11.46 17.26
C ARG A 73 0.58 12.98 17.16
N ASN A 74 1.76 13.50 16.83
CA ASN A 74 2.03 14.93 16.68
C ASN A 74 1.76 15.44 15.25
N MET A 75 1.47 14.54 14.32
CA MET A 75 1.13 14.90 12.94
C MET A 75 -0.28 15.47 12.86
N ASN A 76 -0.40 16.74 12.55
CA ASN A 76 -1.67 17.41 12.31
C ASN A 76 -2.26 17.05 10.94
N ILE A 77 -3.48 17.54 10.66
CA ILE A 77 -4.20 17.24 9.40
C ILE A 77 -3.37 17.62 8.17
N LYS A 78 -2.68 18.75 8.20
CA LYS A 78 -1.87 19.23 7.08
C LYS A 78 -0.68 18.28 6.82
N ILE A 79 0.05 17.90 7.86
CA ILE A 79 1.20 16.98 7.76
C ILE A 79 0.72 15.63 7.21
N TRP A 80 -0.39 15.08 7.73
CA TRP A 80 -0.96 13.84 7.21
C TRP A 80 -1.43 13.95 5.76
N THR A 81 -2.00 15.08 5.36
CA THR A 81 -2.43 15.31 3.98
C THR A 81 -1.23 15.33 3.04
N ASP A 82 -0.17 16.04 3.41
CA ASP A 82 1.06 16.11 2.62
C ASP A 82 1.76 14.74 2.58
N ALA A 83 1.85 14.03 3.70
CA ALA A 83 2.41 12.68 3.76
C ALA A 83 1.68 11.71 2.80
N ARG A 84 0.34 11.69 2.79
CA ARG A 84 -0.47 10.83 1.89
C ARG A 84 -0.44 11.30 0.43
N ARG A 85 -0.04 12.52 0.17
CA ARG A 85 0.07 13.09 -1.17
C ARG A 85 1.43 12.84 -1.81
N PHE A 86 2.50 12.85 -0.99
CA PHE A 86 3.87 12.88 -1.50
C PHE A 86 4.77 11.73 -1.00
N ASN A 87 4.46 11.11 0.14
CA ASN A 87 5.35 10.16 0.78
C ASN A 87 4.75 8.76 0.94
N LEU A 88 3.44 8.65 1.17
CA LEU A 88 2.77 7.38 1.45
C LEU A 88 1.73 7.07 0.37
N SER A 89 1.97 6.04 -0.39
CA SER A 89 0.96 5.48 -1.29
C SER A 89 0.31 4.23 -0.69
N TYR A 90 -0.96 3.96 -1.02
CA TYR A 90 -1.69 2.85 -0.43
C TYR A 90 -2.60 2.15 -1.43
N VAL A 91 -2.43 0.83 -1.53
CA VAL A 91 -3.36 -0.08 -2.24
C VAL A 91 -4.28 -0.71 -1.20
N PHE A 92 -5.55 -0.32 -1.23
CA PHE A 92 -6.56 -0.81 -0.29
C PHE A 92 -7.03 -2.22 -0.66
N GLN A 93 -7.25 -3.07 0.33
CA GLN A 93 -7.86 -4.39 0.13
C GLN A 93 -9.24 -4.28 -0.52
N GLU A 94 -10.08 -3.31 -0.08
CA GLU A 94 -11.41 -3.04 -0.65
C GLU A 94 -11.37 -2.18 -1.92
N LEU A 95 -10.19 -1.98 -2.51
CA LEU A 95 -9.89 -1.20 -3.71
C LEU A 95 -10.29 0.29 -3.64
N ARG A 96 -11.42 0.63 -3.04
CA ARG A 96 -11.98 1.98 -2.86
C ARG A 96 -12.00 2.80 -4.15
N LEU A 97 -12.34 2.15 -5.25
CA LEU A 97 -12.54 2.80 -6.54
C LEU A 97 -13.90 3.53 -6.58
N PHE A 98 -13.99 4.52 -7.48
CA PHE A 98 -15.23 5.22 -7.77
C PHE A 98 -15.96 4.46 -8.88
N PRO A 99 -17.06 3.75 -8.59
CA PRO A 99 -17.70 2.83 -9.55
C PRO A 99 -18.30 3.53 -10.78
N GLU A 100 -18.68 4.81 -10.65
CA GLU A 100 -19.26 5.61 -11.73
C GLU A 100 -18.22 6.24 -12.65
N LEU A 101 -16.96 6.28 -12.25
CA LEU A 101 -15.87 6.76 -13.06
C LEU A 101 -15.30 5.63 -13.93
N THR A 102 -14.69 6.00 -15.05
CA THR A 102 -13.95 5.06 -15.90
C THR A 102 -12.68 4.57 -15.18
N ALA A 103 -12.08 3.50 -15.70
CA ALA A 103 -10.80 3.02 -15.19
C ALA A 103 -9.72 4.10 -15.25
N PHE A 104 -9.62 4.83 -16.37
CA PHE A 104 -8.67 5.93 -16.51
C PHE A 104 -8.94 7.07 -15.54
N GLU A 105 -10.20 7.49 -15.40
CA GLU A 105 -10.57 8.57 -14.47
C GLU A 105 -10.24 8.21 -13.01
N ASN A 106 -10.39 6.95 -12.60
CA ASN A 106 -10.00 6.48 -11.29
C ASN A 106 -8.49 6.64 -11.02
N VAL A 107 -7.64 6.43 -12.02
CA VAL A 107 -6.20 6.67 -11.92
C VAL A 107 -5.92 8.18 -11.95
N GLU A 108 -6.53 8.88 -12.88
CA GLU A 108 -6.30 10.30 -13.14
C GLU A 108 -6.70 11.19 -11.95
N ILE A 109 -7.74 10.83 -11.19
CA ILE A 109 -8.18 11.62 -10.02
C ILE A 109 -7.06 11.72 -8.97
N LYS A 110 -6.23 10.69 -8.84
CA LYS A 110 -5.06 10.70 -7.95
C LYS A 110 -3.89 11.45 -8.59
N ASN A 111 -3.63 11.19 -9.87
CA ASN A 111 -2.56 11.84 -10.62
C ASN A 111 -2.70 13.37 -10.66
N ARG A 112 -3.92 13.87 -10.78
CA ARG A 112 -4.20 15.34 -10.80
C ARG A 112 -3.71 16.09 -9.58
N LEU A 113 -3.58 15.41 -8.44
CA LEU A 113 -3.09 16.05 -7.20
C LEU A 113 -1.62 16.47 -7.28
N THR A 114 -0.83 15.75 -8.08
CA THR A 114 0.62 15.95 -8.16
C THR A 114 1.14 16.11 -9.59
N LYS A 115 0.34 15.70 -10.60
CA LYS A 115 0.72 15.62 -12.02
C LYS A 115 2.01 14.78 -12.22
N PHE A 116 2.12 13.71 -11.46
CA PHE A 116 3.34 12.91 -11.37
C PHE A 116 3.59 12.05 -12.60
N LYS A 117 2.52 11.50 -13.21
CA LYS A 117 2.59 10.65 -14.40
C LYS A 117 2.01 11.34 -15.62
N SER A 118 2.63 11.13 -16.79
CA SER A 118 2.04 11.51 -18.06
C SER A 118 0.84 10.61 -18.41
N LYS A 119 0.01 11.04 -19.35
CA LYS A 119 -1.10 10.20 -19.86
C LYS A 119 -0.56 8.98 -20.60
N GLU A 120 0.59 9.12 -21.23
CA GLU A 120 1.30 8.08 -21.96
C GLU A 120 1.81 7.00 -20.99
N ASP A 121 2.36 7.38 -19.84
CA ASP A 121 2.79 6.43 -18.80
C ASP A 121 1.62 5.63 -18.26
N ILE A 122 0.51 6.31 -17.94
CA ILE A 122 -0.70 5.65 -17.46
C ILE A 122 -1.24 4.70 -18.54
N SER A 123 -1.28 5.12 -19.81
CA SER A 123 -1.75 4.27 -20.93
C SER A 123 -0.89 3.02 -21.09
N ARG A 124 0.43 3.16 -20.94
CA ARG A 124 1.39 2.04 -20.98
C ARG A 124 1.13 1.02 -19.86
N TRP A 125 0.70 1.47 -18.67
CA TRP A 125 0.30 0.54 -17.61
C TRP A 125 -0.98 -0.24 -17.99
N PHE A 126 -1.97 0.41 -18.62
CA PHE A 126 -3.17 -0.28 -19.11
C PHE A 126 -2.82 -1.39 -20.12
N GLU A 127 -1.88 -1.11 -21.04
CA GLU A 127 -1.39 -2.08 -22.01
C GLU A 127 -0.67 -3.24 -21.32
N ARG A 128 0.31 -2.95 -20.46
CA ARG A 128 1.09 -3.95 -19.74
C ARG A 128 0.22 -4.85 -18.85
N LEU A 129 -0.83 -4.30 -18.27
CA LEU A 129 -1.77 -5.03 -17.41
C LEU A 129 -2.89 -5.74 -18.20
N GLY A 130 -2.86 -5.67 -19.55
CA GLY A 130 -3.82 -6.38 -20.41
C GLY A 130 -5.26 -5.90 -20.26
N ILE A 131 -5.47 -4.62 -19.95
CA ILE A 131 -6.78 -3.98 -19.83
C ILE A 131 -6.88 -2.66 -20.60
N ALA A 132 -6.14 -2.53 -21.71
CA ALA A 132 -6.16 -1.33 -22.54
C ALA A 132 -7.56 -1.06 -23.13
N ASP A 133 -8.29 -2.12 -23.50
CA ASP A 133 -9.68 -2.07 -23.98
C ASP A 133 -10.69 -1.61 -22.92
N LYS A 134 -10.32 -1.64 -21.64
CA LYS A 134 -11.15 -1.27 -20.49
C LYS A 134 -10.87 0.15 -19.98
N LYS A 135 -9.96 0.89 -20.60
CA LYS A 135 -9.52 2.20 -20.14
C LYS A 135 -10.68 3.17 -19.93
N ASP A 136 -11.62 3.19 -20.86
CA ASP A 136 -12.78 4.09 -20.86
C ASP A 136 -14.06 3.44 -20.33
N GLU A 137 -13.97 2.18 -19.84
CA GLU A 137 -15.10 1.49 -19.23
C GLU A 137 -15.27 1.90 -17.76
N LYS A 138 -16.52 2.09 -17.31
CA LYS A 138 -16.82 2.37 -15.91
C LYS A 138 -16.44 1.19 -15.03
N VAL A 139 -15.78 1.47 -13.91
CA VAL A 139 -15.25 0.46 -12.99
C VAL A 139 -16.31 -0.53 -12.50
N ARG A 140 -17.56 -0.09 -12.32
CA ARG A 140 -18.66 -0.99 -11.91
C ARG A 140 -18.95 -2.15 -12.86
N PHE A 141 -18.53 -2.06 -14.13
CA PHE A 141 -18.70 -3.12 -15.12
C PHE A 141 -17.47 -4.01 -15.28
N MET A 142 -16.39 -3.71 -14.58
CA MET A 142 -15.14 -4.44 -14.63
C MET A 142 -15.16 -5.63 -13.65
N SER A 143 -14.48 -6.73 -13.99
CA SER A 143 -14.24 -7.82 -13.04
C SER A 143 -13.39 -7.35 -11.86
N PHE A 144 -13.48 -8.06 -10.73
CA PHE A 144 -12.73 -7.69 -9.52
C PHE A 144 -11.21 -7.65 -9.78
N GLY A 145 -10.65 -8.61 -10.54
CA GLY A 145 -9.23 -8.61 -10.90
C GLY A 145 -8.84 -7.44 -11.82
N GLN A 146 -9.74 -6.98 -12.71
CA GLN A 146 -9.52 -5.75 -13.47
C GLN A 146 -9.52 -4.52 -12.56
N GLN A 147 -10.46 -4.47 -11.61
CA GLN A 147 -10.52 -3.41 -10.61
C GLN A 147 -9.26 -3.38 -9.72
N GLN A 148 -8.71 -4.53 -9.32
CA GLN A 148 -7.44 -4.58 -8.56
C GLN A 148 -6.30 -3.93 -9.34
N ARG A 149 -6.18 -4.21 -10.65
CA ARG A 149 -5.18 -3.57 -11.52
C ARG A 149 -5.36 -2.05 -11.58
N VAL A 150 -6.59 -1.56 -11.70
CA VAL A 150 -6.90 -0.12 -11.68
C VAL A 150 -6.54 0.50 -10.32
N ALA A 151 -6.86 -0.16 -9.21
CA ALA A 151 -6.55 0.33 -7.86
C ALA A 151 -5.04 0.45 -7.64
N MET A 152 -4.25 -0.51 -8.14
CA MET A 152 -2.79 -0.43 -8.10
C MET A 152 -2.28 0.75 -8.95
N MET A 153 -2.72 0.87 -10.21
CA MET A 153 -2.31 2.01 -11.05
C MET A 153 -2.62 3.35 -10.39
N ARG A 154 -3.80 3.48 -9.76
CA ARG A 154 -4.16 4.68 -9.01
C ARG A 154 -3.20 4.95 -7.86
N ALA A 155 -2.76 3.93 -7.13
CA ALA A 155 -1.79 4.09 -6.06
C ALA A 155 -0.41 4.53 -6.59
N LEU A 156 0.01 4.00 -7.73
CA LEU A 156 1.28 4.34 -8.38
C LEU A 156 1.29 5.73 -9.07
N ALA A 157 0.11 6.34 -9.28
CA ALA A 157 -0.04 7.62 -9.98
C ALA A 157 0.27 8.86 -9.11
N GLN A 158 1.08 8.71 -8.08
CA GLN A 158 1.60 9.79 -7.24
C GLN A 158 3.05 9.52 -6.86
N PRO A 159 3.82 10.51 -6.42
CA PRO A 159 5.11 10.27 -5.78
C PRO A 159 4.90 9.57 -4.43
N PHE A 160 5.88 8.76 -4.02
CA PHE A 160 5.88 8.11 -2.71
C PHE A 160 7.30 7.73 -2.28
N ASP A 161 7.53 7.74 -0.97
CA ASP A 161 8.71 7.16 -0.33
C ASP A 161 8.44 5.73 0.13
N PHE A 162 7.17 5.41 0.42
CA PHE A 162 6.69 4.08 0.72
C PHE A 162 5.37 3.80 0.02
N ILE A 163 5.25 2.60 -0.58
CA ILE A 163 3.97 2.06 -0.99
C ILE A 163 3.57 0.92 -0.05
N ILE A 164 2.37 1.02 0.50
CA ILE A 164 1.76 0.01 1.36
C ILE A 164 0.69 -0.71 0.53
N ALA A 165 0.76 -2.03 0.45
CA ALA A 165 -0.19 -2.83 -0.31
C ALA A 165 -0.86 -3.87 0.60
N ASP A 166 -2.16 -3.67 0.87
CA ASP A 166 -2.94 -4.54 1.75
C ASP A 166 -3.61 -5.64 0.91
N GLU A 167 -3.03 -6.84 0.91
CA GLU A 167 -3.49 -8.03 0.18
C GLU A 167 -3.78 -7.76 -1.32
N PRO A 168 -2.82 -7.19 -2.08
CA PRO A 168 -3.10 -6.56 -3.38
C PRO A 168 -3.49 -7.53 -4.49
N ILE A 169 -3.26 -8.86 -4.31
CA ILE A 169 -3.43 -9.88 -5.36
C ILE A 169 -4.36 -11.04 -4.98
N SER A 170 -5.17 -10.88 -3.96
CA SER A 170 -6.00 -11.95 -3.40
C SER A 170 -6.90 -12.67 -4.43
N HIS A 171 -7.25 -12.01 -5.54
CA HIS A 171 -8.14 -12.51 -6.58
C HIS A 171 -7.53 -12.51 -7.99
N LEU A 172 -6.21 -12.49 -8.10
CA LEU A 172 -5.51 -12.50 -9.37
C LEU A 172 -4.90 -13.88 -9.67
N ASP A 173 -4.86 -14.22 -10.94
CA ASP A 173 -4.02 -15.31 -11.43
C ASP A 173 -2.52 -14.94 -11.35
N ASP A 174 -1.66 -15.93 -11.47
CA ASP A 174 -0.22 -15.76 -11.29
C ASP A 174 0.43 -14.87 -12.37
N GLY A 175 -0.10 -14.88 -13.60
CA GLY A 175 0.39 -14.03 -14.68
C GLY A 175 0.16 -12.54 -14.41
N ASN A 176 -1.08 -12.19 -14.05
CA ASN A 176 -1.44 -10.84 -13.69
C ASN A 176 -0.72 -10.37 -12.40
N SER A 177 -0.59 -11.27 -11.41
CA SER A 177 0.13 -11.01 -10.18
C SER A 177 1.60 -10.65 -10.43
N ARG A 178 2.31 -11.43 -11.26
CA ARG A 178 3.70 -11.15 -11.65
C ARG A 178 3.85 -9.82 -12.39
N THR A 179 2.92 -9.52 -13.31
CA THR A 179 2.96 -8.24 -14.04
C THR A 179 2.74 -7.05 -13.12
N MET A 180 1.78 -7.15 -12.20
CA MET A 180 1.54 -6.13 -11.17
C MET A 180 2.77 -5.92 -10.29
N GLY A 181 3.40 -7.01 -9.86
CA GLY A 181 4.62 -6.97 -9.05
C GLY A 181 5.74 -6.22 -9.75
N LYS A 182 6.03 -6.57 -11.01
CA LYS A 182 7.06 -5.90 -11.81
C LYS A 182 6.82 -4.39 -11.95
N ILE A 183 5.59 -3.98 -12.24
CA ILE A 183 5.27 -2.55 -12.37
C ILE A 183 5.46 -1.85 -11.02
N MET A 184 5.03 -2.46 -9.91
CA MET A 184 5.21 -1.90 -8.58
C MET A 184 6.69 -1.77 -8.20
N GLU A 185 7.51 -2.79 -8.50
CA GLU A 185 8.95 -2.75 -8.25
C GLU A 185 9.63 -1.67 -9.08
N GLU A 186 9.38 -1.61 -10.39
CA GLU A 186 9.95 -0.59 -11.30
C GLU A 186 9.62 0.83 -10.81
N GLU A 187 8.37 1.07 -10.41
CA GLU A 187 7.94 2.37 -9.91
C GLU A 187 8.55 2.71 -8.54
N ALA A 188 8.66 1.74 -7.64
CA ALA A 188 9.32 1.94 -6.35
C ALA A 188 10.83 2.20 -6.54
N GLU A 189 11.51 1.41 -7.37
CA GLU A 189 12.93 1.57 -7.65
C GLU A 189 13.24 2.92 -8.31
N SER A 190 12.41 3.38 -9.24
CA SER A 190 12.58 4.68 -9.90
C SER A 190 12.52 5.86 -8.93
N GLN A 191 11.88 5.68 -7.77
CA GLN A 191 11.73 6.70 -6.72
C GLN A 191 12.63 6.41 -5.51
N GLY A 192 13.40 5.31 -5.51
CA GLY A 192 14.13 4.82 -4.35
C GLY A 192 13.21 4.47 -3.17
N ALA A 193 11.96 4.12 -3.44
CA ALA A 193 10.92 3.94 -2.44
C ALA A 193 10.92 2.53 -1.83
N GLY A 194 10.42 2.42 -0.60
CA GLY A 194 10.19 1.14 0.07
C GLY A 194 8.82 0.54 -0.28
N ILE A 195 8.74 -0.79 -0.23
CA ILE A 195 7.49 -1.55 -0.41
C ILE A 195 7.16 -2.25 0.90
N ILE A 196 5.95 -2.07 1.42
CA ILE A 196 5.41 -2.80 2.56
C ILE A 196 4.14 -3.52 2.10
N MET A 197 4.19 -4.83 2.03
CA MET A 197 3.08 -5.65 1.55
C MET A 197 2.52 -6.52 2.67
N THR A 198 1.20 -6.63 2.79
CA THR A 198 0.57 -7.62 3.66
C THR A 198 0.03 -8.79 2.85
N SER A 199 0.01 -9.99 3.45
CA SER A 199 -0.47 -11.20 2.79
C SER A 199 -1.14 -12.19 3.75
N ILE A 200 -2.09 -12.99 3.20
CA ILE A 200 -2.59 -14.23 3.79
C ILE A 200 -2.10 -15.40 2.90
N GLY A 201 -0.80 -15.70 2.97
CA GLY A 201 -0.19 -16.82 2.23
C GLY A 201 0.15 -16.51 0.77
N LYS A 202 -0.76 -15.96 -0.05
CA LYS A 202 -0.47 -15.57 -1.44
C LYS A 202 0.06 -14.14 -1.50
N HIS A 203 1.28 -13.96 -2.00
CA HIS A 203 1.91 -12.65 -2.17
C HIS A 203 2.53 -12.51 -3.57
N ILE A 204 2.85 -11.29 -3.94
CA ILE A 204 3.60 -11.02 -5.18
C ILE A 204 5.00 -11.60 -5.03
N GLU A 205 5.43 -12.38 -6.02
CA GLU A 205 6.78 -12.92 -6.08
C GLU A 205 7.77 -11.77 -6.35
N MET A 206 8.52 -11.39 -5.34
CA MET A 206 9.63 -10.44 -5.39
C MET A 206 10.67 -10.77 -4.34
N GLN A 207 11.87 -10.23 -4.46
CA GLN A 207 12.89 -10.40 -3.44
C GLN A 207 12.61 -9.46 -2.26
N TYR A 208 12.12 -10.01 -1.14
CA TYR A 208 11.91 -9.25 0.09
C TYR A 208 13.19 -9.19 0.92
N ASP A 209 13.50 -8.01 1.47
CA ASP A 209 14.60 -7.83 2.41
C ASP A 209 14.24 -8.41 3.79
N SER A 210 12.94 -8.43 4.13
CA SER A 210 12.47 -9.00 5.39
C SER A 210 11.05 -9.55 5.26
N ILE A 211 10.81 -10.70 5.89
CA ILE A 211 9.49 -11.33 6.02
C ILE A 211 9.18 -11.39 7.50
N LEU A 212 8.08 -10.77 7.92
CA LEU A 212 7.67 -10.60 9.30
C LEU A 212 6.29 -11.20 9.53
N LYS A 213 6.08 -11.81 10.69
CA LYS A 213 4.77 -12.38 11.08
C LYS A 213 4.08 -11.49 12.11
N LEU A 214 2.77 -11.24 11.87
CA LEU A 214 1.89 -10.54 12.81
C LEU A 214 1.26 -11.50 13.81
#